data_9a18b8e3a8fadfe8f92d8dc1123a3cc7
#
_entry.id   9a18b8e3a8fadfe8f92d8dc1123a3cc7
#
_cell.length_a   1.000
_cell.length_b   1.000
_cell.length_c   1.000
_cell.angle_alpha   90.00
_cell.angle_beta   90.00
_cell.angle_gamma   90.00
#
_symmetry.space_group_name_H-M   'P 1'
#
loop_
_entity.id
_entity.type
_entity.pdbx_description
1 polymer ?
#
loop_
_entity_poly.entity_id
_entity_poly.type
_entity_poly.pdbx_seq_one_letter_code
_entity_poly.pdbx_strand_id
1 'polypeptide(L)'
;METESIRINKYLNGTGYCSRREADKLLAAGRVTVEAADGTVRLAGVGDRCVPCDRVFVDGKHIEDTEEEKLYLMLNKPKGVICTGDRRVPDNIIDFSGFRHYISYCGRLDKDSTGVVLLTNDGELNDRVMRAAYFHEKEYIVRVDKPITPGFLAAMRRGVRIVLDDDRHLAKPDPEDPEAGKRRRGLPVTTRPCQVTRLRGYEFSIILTQGYNKQIRRMCQALGYTALEIRRIRIMNLRLGNLKEGMKRFLTKAEIEELKRLAYEQEFEGEVGQVD
;
A
#
# COMPACT_ATOMS: atom_id res chain seq x y z
N MET A 1 2.20 -33.73 7.13
CA MET A 1 1.82 -32.31 7.13
C MET A 1 3.04 -31.52 6.73
N GLU A 2 3.07 -30.93 5.54
CA GLU A 2 4.14 -30.03 5.15
C GLU A 2 4.11 -28.82 6.09
N THR A 3 5.13 -28.66 6.89
CA THR A 3 5.30 -27.52 7.79
C THR A 3 5.54 -26.31 6.90
N GLU A 4 4.56 -25.40 6.85
CA GLU A 4 4.60 -24.20 6.00
C GLU A 4 5.79 -23.32 6.42
N SER A 5 6.85 -23.32 5.63
CA SER A 5 8.03 -22.50 5.90
C SER A 5 7.80 -21.04 5.49
N ILE A 6 8.31 -20.11 6.28
CA ILE A 6 8.19 -18.67 6.05
C ILE A 6 9.57 -18.04 5.83
N ARG A 7 9.68 -17.02 4.96
CA ARG A 7 10.93 -16.27 4.83
C ARG A 7 11.24 -15.51 6.12
N ILE A 8 12.49 -15.55 6.59
CA ILE A 8 12.90 -14.93 7.85
C ILE A 8 12.63 -13.41 7.86
N ASN A 9 12.80 -12.72 6.75
CA ASN A 9 12.44 -11.30 6.69
C ASN A 9 10.91 -11.06 6.84
N LYS A 10 10.06 -12.02 6.41
CA LYS A 10 8.61 -11.97 6.63
C LYS A 10 8.30 -12.28 8.11
N TYR A 11 9.01 -13.25 8.71
CA TYR A 11 8.90 -13.59 10.13
C TYR A 11 9.21 -12.37 11.00
N LEU A 12 10.42 -11.78 10.87
CA LEU A 12 10.83 -10.59 11.63
C LEU A 12 9.91 -9.38 11.44
N ASN A 13 9.30 -9.26 10.27
CA ASN A 13 8.29 -8.25 10.04
C ASN A 13 6.94 -8.58 10.70
N GLY A 14 6.55 -9.85 10.70
CA GLY A 14 5.32 -10.34 11.34
C GLY A 14 5.33 -10.18 12.86
N THR A 15 6.50 -10.34 13.49
CA THR A 15 6.71 -10.13 14.94
C THR A 15 6.79 -8.65 15.34
N GLY A 16 6.63 -7.72 14.40
CA GLY A 16 6.75 -6.28 14.68
C GLY A 16 8.19 -5.80 14.95
N TYR A 17 9.21 -6.66 14.82
CA TYR A 17 10.59 -6.30 15.13
C TYR A 17 11.14 -5.22 14.19
N CYS A 18 10.97 -5.39 12.86
CA CYS A 18 11.45 -4.41 11.88
C CYS A 18 10.75 -4.55 10.52
N SER A 19 11.02 -3.62 9.58
CA SER A 19 10.57 -3.74 8.20
C SER A 19 11.29 -4.89 7.47
N ARG A 20 10.67 -5.48 6.43
CA ARG A 20 11.31 -6.54 5.61
C ARG A 20 12.67 -6.11 5.04
N ARG A 21 12.80 -4.83 4.61
CA ARG A 21 14.07 -4.29 4.11
C ARG A 21 15.13 -4.15 5.19
N GLU A 22 14.71 -3.84 6.40
CA GLU A 22 15.59 -3.80 7.57
C GLU A 22 16.04 -5.22 7.96
N ALA A 23 15.11 -6.17 7.97
CA ALA A 23 15.42 -7.58 8.15
C ALA A 23 16.42 -8.09 7.10
N ASP A 24 16.24 -7.74 5.81
CA ASP A 24 17.21 -8.10 4.75
C ASP A 24 18.60 -7.51 5.03
N LYS A 25 18.70 -6.30 5.58
CA LYS A 25 19.99 -5.71 5.98
C LYS A 25 20.60 -6.44 7.18
N LEU A 26 19.81 -6.83 8.17
CA LEU A 26 20.28 -7.60 9.32
C LEU A 26 20.80 -8.99 8.88
N LEU A 27 20.06 -9.65 7.98
CA LEU A 27 20.46 -10.92 7.37
C LEU A 27 21.78 -10.78 6.58
N ALA A 28 21.88 -9.76 5.72
CA ALA A 28 23.10 -9.48 4.96
C ALA A 28 24.30 -9.14 5.85
N ALA A 29 24.07 -8.55 7.01
CA ALA A 29 25.12 -8.22 8.00
C ALA A 29 25.48 -9.39 8.91
N GLY A 30 24.91 -10.59 8.73
CA GLY A 30 25.19 -11.77 9.56
C GLY A 30 24.72 -11.65 11.01
N ARG A 31 23.70 -10.84 11.28
CA ARG A 31 23.19 -10.55 12.63
C ARG A 31 22.01 -11.42 13.04
N VAL A 32 21.58 -12.33 12.16
CA VAL A 32 20.42 -13.19 12.38
C VAL A 32 20.86 -14.65 12.43
N THR A 33 20.48 -15.37 13.49
CA THR A 33 20.67 -16.80 13.61
C THR A 33 19.34 -17.51 13.80
N VAL A 34 19.29 -18.77 13.38
CA VAL A 34 18.12 -19.64 13.55
C VAL A 34 18.56 -20.90 14.27
N GLU A 35 17.87 -21.23 15.33
CA GLU A 35 18.00 -22.47 16.07
C GLU A 35 16.84 -23.39 15.67
N ALA A 36 17.15 -24.52 15.08
CA ALA A 36 16.17 -25.54 14.72
C ALA A 36 15.70 -26.33 15.95
N ALA A 37 14.61 -27.08 15.80
CA ALA A 37 14.03 -27.85 16.92
C ALA A 37 14.98 -28.90 17.50
N ASP A 38 16.00 -29.37 16.76
CA ASP A 38 17.04 -30.27 17.21
C ASP A 38 18.21 -29.59 17.94
N GLY A 39 18.12 -28.26 18.13
CA GLY A 39 19.17 -27.45 18.78
C GLY A 39 20.29 -27.01 17.82
N THR A 40 20.22 -27.33 16.53
CA THR A 40 21.22 -26.91 15.55
C THR A 40 21.05 -25.40 15.29
N VAL A 41 22.13 -24.63 15.49
CA VAL A 41 22.16 -23.18 15.24
C VAL A 41 22.88 -22.91 13.91
N ARG A 42 22.25 -22.10 13.06
CA ARG A 42 22.83 -21.66 11.80
C ARG A 42 22.74 -20.14 11.63
N LEU A 43 23.71 -19.57 10.93
CA LEU A 43 23.63 -18.19 10.46
C LEU A 43 22.63 -18.13 9.31
N ALA A 44 21.74 -17.12 9.37
CA ALA A 44 20.71 -16.93 8.34
C ALA A 44 21.11 -15.86 7.32
N GLY A 45 20.94 -16.17 6.04
CA GLY A 45 21.18 -15.28 4.90
C GLY A 45 19.89 -14.68 4.33
N VAL A 46 20.07 -13.73 3.40
CA VAL A 46 18.95 -13.12 2.66
C VAL A 46 18.26 -14.19 1.80
N GLY A 47 16.95 -14.32 1.97
CA GLY A 47 16.13 -15.32 1.27
C GLY A 47 15.88 -16.59 2.07
N ASP A 48 16.60 -16.81 3.17
CA ASP A 48 16.42 -17.98 4.03
C ASP A 48 15.02 -18.03 4.65
N ARG A 49 14.63 -19.24 5.03
CA ARG A 49 13.31 -19.56 5.59
C ARG A 49 13.46 -20.21 6.96
N CYS A 50 12.46 -20.06 7.79
CA CYS A 50 12.26 -20.78 9.04
C CYS A 50 10.92 -21.51 9.04
N VAL A 51 10.79 -22.50 9.89
CA VAL A 51 9.54 -23.23 10.16
C VAL A 51 8.99 -22.83 11.54
N PRO A 52 7.73 -23.12 11.88
CA PRO A 52 7.12 -22.69 13.14
C PRO A 52 7.83 -23.15 14.41
N CYS A 53 8.59 -24.26 14.35
CA CYS A 53 9.35 -24.78 15.47
C CYS A 53 10.77 -24.18 15.60
N ASP A 54 11.21 -23.39 14.63
CA ASP A 54 12.50 -22.71 14.68
C ASP A 54 12.45 -21.47 15.60
N ARG A 55 13.56 -21.22 16.29
CA ARG A 55 13.75 -19.99 17.09
C ARG A 55 14.66 -19.03 16.34
N VAL A 56 14.20 -17.80 16.13
CA VAL A 56 14.96 -16.77 15.40
C VAL A 56 15.57 -15.78 16.39
N PHE A 57 16.85 -15.50 16.23
CA PHE A 57 17.59 -14.56 17.07
C PHE A 57 18.17 -13.42 16.22
N VAL A 58 18.15 -12.22 16.77
CA VAL A 58 18.87 -11.05 16.22
C VAL A 58 19.84 -10.56 17.28
N ASP A 59 21.13 -10.48 16.92
CA ASP A 59 22.21 -10.12 17.86
C ASP A 59 22.18 -10.96 19.15
N GLY A 60 21.86 -12.24 19.04
CA GLY A 60 21.77 -13.16 20.18
C GLY A 60 20.50 -13.02 21.03
N LYS A 61 19.62 -12.06 20.71
CA LYS A 61 18.33 -11.91 21.40
C LYS A 61 17.26 -12.69 20.65
N HIS A 62 16.56 -13.58 21.34
CA HIS A 62 15.41 -14.31 20.79
C HIS A 62 14.29 -13.34 20.39
N ILE A 63 13.80 -13.49 19.18
CA ILE A 63 12.64 -12.75 18.67
C ILE A 63 11.45 -13.70 18.73
N GLU A 64 10.66 -13.54 19.76
CA GLU A 64 9.46 -14.33 19.92
C GLU A 64 8.39 -13.90 18.93
N ASP A 65 7.70 -14.86 18.35
CA ASP A 65 6.44 -14.61 17.67
C ASP A 65 5.35 -14.41 18.75
N THR A 66 5.47 -13.30 19.46
CA THR A 66 4.34 -12.87 20.27
C THR A 66 3.26 -12.48 19.27
N GLU A 67 2.07 -13.09 19.41
CA GLU A 67 0.89 -12.62 18.68
C GLU A 67 0.62 -11.15 19.05
N GLU A 68 1.41 -10.24 18.44
CA GLU A 68 1.13 -8.82 18.60
C GLU A 68 -0.30 -8.57 18.12
N GLU A 69 -1.08 -7.94 18.98
CA GLU A 69 -2.44 -7.52 18.65
C GLU A 69 -2.41 -6.77 17.30
N LYS A 70 -3.18 -7.26 16.33
CA LYS A 70 -3.24 -6.63 15.01
C LYS A 70 -3.90 -5.26 15.12
N LEU A 71 -3.17 -4.24 14.76
CA LEU A 71 -3.60 -2.84 14.82
C LEU A 71 -4.14 -2.39 13.46
N TYR A 72 -5.27 -1.73 13.48
CA TYR A 72 -5.90 -1.15 12.29
C TYR A 72 -6.31 0.28 12.60
N LEU A 73 -5.63 1.23 11.99
CA LEU A 73 -5.76 2.65 12.27
C LEU A 73 -6.11 3.41 11.00
N MET A 74 -7.19 4.16 11.01
CA MET A 74 -7.51 5.12 9.96
C MET A 74 -6.89 6.48 10.33
N LEU A 75 -6.09 7.02 9.44
CA LEU A 75 -5.54 8.36 9.51
C LEU A 75 -6.16 9.24 8.41
N ASN A 76 -6.66 10.42 8.76
CA ASN A 76 -6.91 11.47 7.78
C ASN A 76 -5.60 12.24 7.56
N LYS A 77 -4.79 11.75 6.60
CA LYS A 77 -3.48 12.32 6.30
C LYS A 77 -3.61 13.80 5.93
N PRO A 78 -2.94 14.72 6.62
CA PRO A 78 -2.92 16.12 6.25
C PRO A 78 -1.99 16.38 5.06
N LYS A 79 -2.12 17.55 4.46
CA LYS A 79 -1.16 18.08 3.49
C LYS A 79 0.22 18.23 4.15
N GLY A 80 1.29 17.97 3.39
CA GLY A 80 2.67 18.07 3.87
C GLY A 80 3.27 16.76 4.37
N VAL A 81 2.46 15.83 4.92
CA VAL A 81 2.94 14.51 5.38
C VAL A 81 3.26 13.59 4.20
N ILE A 82 4.39 12.91 4.27
CA ILE A 82 4.91 12.03 3.20
C ILE A 82 4.65 10.56 3.57
N CYS A 83 3.98 9.82 2.67
CA CYS A 83 3.80 8.38 2.83
C CYS A 83 5.10 7.63 2.54
N THR A 84 5.98 7.56 3.52
CA THR A 84 7.23 6.79 3.52
C THR A 84 7.45 6.12 4.86
N GLY A 85 8.07 4.93 4.84
CA GLY A 85 8.55 4.24 6.04
C GLY A 85 9.97 4.62 6.45
N ASP A 86 10.64 5.46 5.65
CA ASP A 86 11.99 5.96 5.97
C ASP A 86 11.89 7.11 7.00
N ARG A 87 12.20 6.80 8.25
CA ARG A 87 12.15 7.76 9.36
C ARG A 87 13.20 8.89 9.26
N ARG A 88 14.18 8.77 8.36
CA ARG A 88 15.13 9.86 8.08
C ARG A 88 14.49 10.98 7.26
N VAL A 89 13.38 10.70 6.59
CA VAL A 89 12.62 11.70 5.83
C VAL A 89 11.77 12.51 6.82
N PRO A 90 11.93 13.83 6.91
CA PRO A 90 11.06 14.67 7.72
C PRO A 90 9.59 14.52 7.29
N ASP A 91 8.69 14.74 8.22
CA ASP A 91 7.23 14.67 7.99
C ASP A 91 6.75 13.30 7.44
N ASN A 92 7.48 12.21 7.72
CA ASN A 92 7.06 10.89 7.33
C ASN A 92 5.80 10.44 8.08
N ILE A 93 4.96 9.64 7.43
CA ILE A 93 3.67 9.21 7.97
C ILE A 93 3.80 8.33 9.22
N ILE A 94 4.92 7.62 9.38
CA ILE A 94 5.12 6.73 10.52
C ILE A 94 5.32 7.54 11.80
N ASP A 95 6.23 8.52 11.79
CA ASP A 95 6.44 9.40 12.93
C ASP A 95 5.22 10.28 13.20
N PHE A 96 4.57 10.79 12.14
CA PHE A 96 3.31 11.51 12.25
C PHE A 96 2.21 10.68 12.91
N SER A 97 2.20 9.35 12.68
CA SER A 97 1.24 8.46 13.34
C SER A 97 1.41 8.38 14.85
N GLY A 98 2.61 8.69 15.38
CA GLY A 98 2.94 8.62 16.79
C GLY A 98 2.97 7.20 17.37
N PHE A 99 3.03 6.15 16.53
CA PHE A 99 3.16 4.78 16.99
C PHE A 99 4.63 4.42 17.23
N ARG A 100 4.89 3.79 18.38
CA ARG A 100 6.24 3.33 18.78
C ARG A 100 6.59 1.97 18.18
N HIS A 101 5.58 1.09 18.02
CA HIS A 101 5.74 -0.23 17.42
C HIS A 101 5.74 -0.15 15.89
N TYR A 102 6.18 -1.23 15.27
CA TYR A 102 6.18 -1.30 13.81
C TYR A 102 4.75 -1.22 13.28
N ILE A 103 4.52 -0.26 12.41
CA ILE A 103 3.27 -0.09 11.67
C ILE A 103 3.60 0.29 10.22
N SER A 104 2.83 -0.20 9.28
CA SER A 104 2.95 0.11 7.86
C SER A 104 1.71 0.83 7.35
N TYR A 105 1.84 1.54 6.24
CA TYR A 105 0.72 2.23 5.60
C TYR A 105 0.23 1.48 4.37
N CYS A 106 -1.10 1.36 4.24
CA CYS A 106 -1.76 0.76 3.09
C CYS A 106 -2.03 1.84 2.05
N GLY A 107 -1.25 1.82 0.99
CA GLY A 107 -1.32 2.79 -0.06
C GLY A 107 -0.71 4.14 0.27
N ARG A 108 -0.36 4.83 -0.79
CA ARG A 108 0.23 6.16 -0.68
C ARG A 108 -0.77 7.22 -1.12
N LEU A 109 -0.63 8.38 -0.52
CA LEU A 109 -1.10 9.67 -1.03
C LEU A 109 0.13 10.53 -1.29
N ASP A 110 0.05 11.38 -2.31
CA ASP A 110 1.08 12.38 -2.56
C ASP A 110 1.20 13.34 -1.36
N LYS A 111 2.34 14.02 -1.22
CA LYS A 111 2.58 15.00 -0.15
C LYS A 111 1.47 16.05 -0.06
N ASP A 112 1.00 16.51 -1.24
CA ASP A 112 -0.02 17.56 -1.36
C ASP A 112 -1.47 17.04 -1.39
N SER A 113 -1.67 15.73 -1.26
CA SER A 113 -3.00 15.11 -1.19
C SER A 113 -3.36 14.78 0.24
N THR A 114 -4.65 14.81 0.55
CA THR A 114 -5.19 14.57 1.90
C THR A 114 -6.12 13.36 1.94
N GLY A 115 -6.52 12.94 3.13
CA GLY A 115 -7.58 11.95 3.29
C GLY A 115 -7.14 10.60 3.86
N VAL A 116 -7.98 9.60 3.68
CA VAL A 116 -7.85 8.28 4.31
C VAL A 116 -6.55 7.60 3.94
N VAL A 117 -5.78 7.21 4.95
CA VAL A 117 -4.71 6.22 4.87
C VAL A 117 -4.94 5.19 5.98
N LEU A 118 -4.95 3.92 5.63
CA LEU A 118 -4.96 2.83 6.60
C LEU A 118 -3.53 2.55 7.03
N LEU A 119 -3.32 2.45 8.34
CA LEU A 119 -2.07 2.03 8.96
C LEU A 119 -2.30 0.73 9.70
N THR A 120 -1.41 -0.25 9.54
CA THR A 120 -1.54 -1.57 10.18
C THR A 120 -0.20 -2.27 10.33
N ASN A 121 -0.08 -3.16 11.32
CA ASN A 121 0.99 -4.15 11.43
C ASN A 121 0.61 -5.49 10.78
N ASP A 122 -0.62 -5.63 10.25
CA ASP A 122 -1.06 -6.78 9.46
C ASP A 122 -0.52 -6.68 8.02
N GLY A 123 0.66 -7.28 7.81
CA GLY A 123 1.35 -7.20 6.53
C GLY A 123 0.66 -7.98 5.40
N GLU A 124 -0.13 -9.00 5.74
CA GLU A 124 -0.87 -9.78 4.75
C GLU A 124 -2.07 -8.98 4.23
N LEU A 125 -2.87 -8.45 5.14
CA LEU A 125 -3.99 -7.58 4.75
C LEU A 125 -3.50 -6.34 3.99
N ASN A 126 -2.37 -5.74 4.40
CA ASN A 126 -1.78 -4.62 3.68
C ASN A 126 -1.45 -4.99 2.23
N ASP A 127 -0.81 -6.13 2.00
CA ASP A 127 -0.46 -6.60 0.66
C ASP A 127 -1.72 -6.80 -0.19
N ARG A 128 -2.76 -7.45 0.35
CA ARG A 128 -4.04 -7.69 -0.34
C ARG A 128 -4.75 -6.39 -0.71
N VAL A 129 -4.93 -5.48 0.23
CA VAL A 129 -5.57 -4.16 -0.01
C VAL A 129 -4.85 -3.35 -1.09
N MET A 130 -3.52 -3.57 -1.24
CA MET A 130 -2.68 -2.78 -2.12
C MET A 130 -2.52 -3.33 -3.53
N ARG A 131 -2.70 -4.62 -3.75
CA ARG A 131 -2.51 -5.21 -5.09
C ARG A 131 -3.55 -4.70 -6.07
N ALA A 132 -3.08 -4.14 -7.18
CA ALA A 132 -3.95 -3.66 -8.27
C ALA A 132 -4.73 -4.79 -8.95
N ALA A 133 -4.28 -6.05 -8.80
CA ALA A 133 -4.95 -7.24 -9.31
C ALA A 133 -6.33 -7.47 -8.67
N TYR A 134 -6.52 -7.04 -7.43
CA TYR A 134 -7.77 -7.23 -6.71
C TYR A 134 -8.78 -6.10 -6.88
N PHE A 135 -8.57 -5.15 -7.74
CA PHE A 135 -9.51 -4.09 -8.12
C PHE A 135 -10.13 -3.29 -6.96
N HIS A 136 -9.50 -3.24 -5.80
CA HIS A 136 -10.03 -2.55 -4.63
C HIS A 136 -10.24 -1.06 -4.88
N GLU A 137 -11.48 -0.62 -4.65
CA GLU A 137 -11.92 0.74 -4.90
C GLU A 137 -11.31 1.76 -3.94
N LYS A 138 -10.91 2.89 -4.50
CA LYS A 138 -10.50 4.09 -3.76
C LYS A 138 -11.23 5.29 -4.36
N GLU A 139 -11.94 6.02 -3.51
CA GLU A 139 -12.75 7.16 -3.91
C GLU A 139 -12.12 8.48 -3.49
N TYR A 140 -12.12 9.43 -4.42
CA TYR A 140 -11.50 10.74 -4.23
C TYR A 140 -12.47 11.85 -4.59
N ILE A 141 -12.37 12.99 -3.87
CA ILE A 141 -12.91 14.28 -4.30
C ILE A 141 -11.76 15.09 -4.86
N VAL A 142 -11.96 15.64 -6.05
CA VAL A 142 -10.95 16.40 -6.78
C VAL A 142 -11.51 17.77 -7.14
N ARG A 143 -10.74 18.82 -6.80
CA ARG A 143 -11.01 20.19 -7.25
C ARG A 143 -10.03 20.57 -8.35
N VAL A 144 -10.56 21.16 -9.43
CA VAL A 144 -9.79 21.56 -10.61
C VAL A 144 -9.85 23.08 -10.84
N ASP A 145 -8.96 23.58 -11.69
CA ASP A 145 -8.78 24.99 -12.02
C ASP A 145 -9.83 25.57 -12.98
N LYS A 146 -10.59 24.70 -13.66
CA LYS A 146 -11.56 25.10 -14.70
C LYS A 146 -12.93 24.48 -14.48
N PRO A 147 -14.02 25.09 -15.02
CA PRO A 147 -15.34 24.48 -14.98
C PRO A 147 -15.35 23.10 -15.64
N ILE A 148 -15.97 22.13 -14.96
CA ILE A 148 -16.07 20.76 -15.43
C ILE A 148 -17.11 20.65 -16.54
N THR A 149 -16.69 20.19 -17.71
CA THR A 149 -17.56 19.98 -18.89
C THR A 149 -18.05 18.53 -18.97
N PRO A 150 -19.18 18.28 -19.67
CA PRO A 150 -19.61 16.91 -19.96
C PRO A 150 -18.55 16.09 -20.71
N GLY A 151 -17.81 16.72 -21.64
CA GLY A 151 -16.71 16.08 -22.37
C GLY A 151 -15.57 15.64 -21.48
N PHE A 152 -15.17 16.46 -20.50
CA PHE A 152 -14.18 16.09 -19.48
C PHE A 152 -14.62 14.84 -18.70
N LEU A 153 -15.86 14.83 -18.21
CA LEU A 153 -16.38 13.68 -17.44
C LEU A 153 -16.43 12.40 -18.29
N ALA A 154 -16.86 12.51 -19.53
CA ALA A 154 -16.91 11.38 -20.46
C ALA A 154 -15.52 10.83 -20.77
N ALA A 155 -14.53 11.69 -20.97
CA ALA A 155 -13.14 11.29 -21.19
C ALA A 155 -12.55 10.60 -19.95
N MET A 156 -12.76 11.16 -18.75
CA MET A 156 -12.31 10.57 -17.49
C MET A 156 -12.89 9.16 -17.29
N ARG A 157 -14.19 8.96 -17.56
CA ARG A 157 -14.87 7.66 -17.38
C ARG A 157 -14.32 6.57 -18.29
N ARG A 158 -13.99 6.90 -19.54
CA ARG A 158 -13.45 5.92 -20.52
C ARG A 158 -12.02 5.50 -20.20
N GLY A 159 -11.35 6.21 -19.32
CA GLY A 159 -9.92 6.12 -19.11
C GLY A 159 -9.17 7.13 -19.98
N VAL A 160 -8.02 7.58 -19.49
CA VAL A 160 -7.21 8.64 -20.08
C VAL A 160 -5.82 8.10 -20.38
N ARG A 161 -5.31 8.43 -21.57
CA ARG A 161 -3.91 8.15 -21.92
C ARG A 161 -3.01 9.12 -21.17
N ILE A 162 -2.17 8.59 -20.31
CA ILE A 162 -1.21 9.33 -19.48
C ILE A 162 0.20 8.86 -19.74
N VAL A 163 1.18 9.72 -19.52
CA VAL A 163 2.60 9.35 -19.56
C VAL A 163 3.10 9.15 -18.13
N LEU A 164 3.72 8.03 -17.86
CA LEU A 164 4.34 7.75 -16.57
C LEU A 164 5.79 8.26 -16.62
N ASP A 165 6.07 9.32 -15.84
CA ASP A 165 7.45 9.68 -15.55
C ASP A 165 8.04 8.62 -14.62
N ASP A 166 9.37 8.54 -14.63
CA ASP A 166 10.23 7.64 -13.87
C ASP A 166 9.62 7.08 -12.56
N ASP A 167 8.85 6.02 -12.69
CA ASP A 167 8.36 5.24 -11.54
C ASP A 167 9.43 4.23 -11.10
N ARG A 168 10.55 4.73 -10.54
CA ARG A 168 11.60 3.89 -9.92
C ARG A 168 11.06 2.97 -8.81
N HIS A 169 9.78 3.10 -8.48
CA HIS A 169 9.15 2.35 -7.40
C HIS A 169 8.21 1.23 -7.86
N LEU A 170 7.94 1.10 -9.17
CA LEU A 170 6.98 0.12 -9.69
C LEU A 170 7.61 -1.15 -10.28
N ALA A 171 8.90 -1.16 -10.52
CA ALA A 171 9.58 -2.39 -10.88
C ALA A 171 10.76 -2.59 -9.92
N LYS A 172 10.68 -3.59 -9.04
CA LYS A 172 11.93 -4.27 -8.66
C LYS A 172 12.60 -4.62 -9.98
N PRO A 173 13.89 -4.35 -10.17
CA PRO A 173 14.60 -4.87 -11.34
C PRO A 173 14.31 -6.36 -11.35
N ASP A 174 13.75 -6.85 -12.45
CA ASP A 174 13.68 -8.26 -12.72
C ASP A 174 15.13 -8.74 -12.76
N PRO A 175 15.55 -9.70 -11.94
CA PRO A 175 16.91 -10.21 -11.99
C PRO A 175 17.30 -10.69 -13.39
N GLU A 176 16.32 -11.12 -14.20
CA GLU A 176 16.50 -11.60 -15.57
C GLU A 176 16.43 -10.48 -16.63
N ASP A 177 15.85 -9.30 -16.30
CA ASP A 177 15.81 -8.12 -17.17
C ASP A 177 16.00 -6.80 -16.39
N PRO A 178 17.25 -6.44 -16.02
CA PRO A 178 17.58 -5.19 -15.32
C PRO A 178 17.15 -3.92 -16.08
N GLU A 179 16.95 -4.01 -17.39
CA GLU A 179 16.54 -2.91 -18.26
C GLU A 179 15.02 -2.74 -18.38
N ALA A 180 14.21 -3.72 -17.93
CA ALA A 180 12.75 -3.65 -18.00
C ALA A 180 12.18 -2.41 -17.29
N GLY A 181 12.80 -2.00 -16.18
CA GLY A 181 12.45 -0.77 -15.47
C GLY A 181 12.75 0.51 -16.25
N LYS A 182 13.84 0.52 -17.01
CA LYS A 182 14.25 1.68 -17.83
C LYS A 182 13.37 1.81 -19.08
N ARG A 183 12.93 0.71 -19.67
CA ARG A 183 12.06 0.70 -20.87
C ARG A 183 10.66 1.25 -20.62
N ARG A 184 10.20 1.35 -19.38
CA ARG A 184 8.88 1.88 -19.01
C ARG A 184 8.85 3.40 -18.81
N ARG A 185 9.99 4.08 -18.88
CA ARG A 185 10.08 5.54 -18.79
C ARG A 185 9.44 6.18 -20.00
N GLY A 186 8.52 7.12 -19.74
CA GLY A 186 7.88 7.89 -20.80
C GLY A 186 6.90 7.09 -21.66
N LEU A 187 6.62 5.81 -21.34
CA LEU A 187 5.62 5.04 -22.07
C LEU A 187 4.21 5.53 -21.74
N PRO A 188 3.39 5.81 -22.75
CA PRO A 188 2.00 6.14 -22.53
C PRO A 188 1.23 4.89 -22.09
N VAL A 189 0.43 5.03 -21.03
CA VAL A 189 -0.52 4.02 -20.58
C VAL A 189 -1.93 4.60 -20.61
N THR A 190 -2.93 3.78 -20.92
CA THR A 190 -4.33 4.16 -20.76
C THR A 190 -4.81 3.67 -19.40
N THR A 191 -5.37 4.58 -18.60
CA THR A 191 -5.94 4.20 -17.31
C THR A 191 -7.20 3.35 -17.51
N ARG A 192 -7.52 2.49 -16.55
CA ARG A 192 -8.77 1.73 -16.58
C ARG A 192 -9.98 2.68 -16.62
N PRO A 193 -11.10 2.27 -17.23
CA PRO A 193 -12.37 2.96 -17.06
C PRO A 193 -12.70 3.11 -15.58
N CYS A 194 -13.37 4.21 -15.22
CA CYS A 194 -13.66 4.51 -13.82
C CYS A 194 -14.98 5.26 -13.67
N GLN A 195 -15.53 5.27 -12.46
CA GLN A 195 -16.72 6.05 -12.16
C GLN A 195 -16.32 7.48 -11.84
N VAL A 196 -16.99 8.45 -12.51
CA VAL A 196 -16.75 9.87 -12.27
C VAL A 196 -18.09 10.60 -12.22
N THR A 197 -18.30 11.38 -11.15
CA THR A 197 -19.52 12.13 -10.92
C THR A 197 -19.20 13.59 -10.62
N ARG A 198 -19.85 14.52 -11.33
CA ARG A 198 -19.76 15.94 -11.02
C ARG A 198 -20.45 16.24 -9.70
N LEU A 199 -19.76 16.90 -8.78
CA LEU A 199 -20.30 17.35 -7.50
C LEU A 199 -20.72 18.83 -7.58
N ARG A 200 -19.80 19.66 -8.07
CA ARG A 200 -19.99 21.12 -8.25
C ARG A 200 -19.31 21.60 -9.54
N GLY A 201 -19.32 22.90 -9.82
CA GLY A 201 -18.74 23.46 -11.03
C GLY A 201 -17.28 23.08 -11.26
N TYR A 202 -16.50 23.01 -10.20
CA TYR A 202 -15.05 22.74 -10.20
C TYR A 202 -14.67 21.48 -9.44
N GLU A 203 -15.64 20.68 -8.95
CA GLU A 203 -15.40 19.49 -8.15
C GLU A 203 -16.08 18.26 -8.75
N PHE A 204 -15.37 17.14 -8.70
CA PHE A 204 -15.91 15.82 -9.05
C PHE A 204 -15.43 14.76 -8.08
N SER A 205 -16.20 13.67 -7.95
CA SER A 205 -15.73 12.43 -7.35
C SER A 205 -15.22 11.49 -8.43
N ILE A 206 -14.22 10.69 -8.09
CA ILE A 206 -13.67 9.63 -8.93
C ILE A 206 -13.39 8.39 -8.10
N ILE A 207 -13.82 7.21 -8.60
CA ILE A 207 -13.55 5.91 -8.00
C ILE A 207 -12.56 5.17 -8.89
N LEU A 208 -11.41 4.81 -8.33
CA LEU A 208 -10.32 4.12 -9.01
C LEU A 208 -10.08 2.75 -8.40
N THR A 209 -9.83 1.75 -9.25
CA THR A 209 -9.42 0.38 -8.88
C THR A 209 -7.93 0.12 -9.15
N GLN A 210 -7.20 1.13 -9.58
CA GLN A 210 -5.76 1.09 -9.83
C GLN A 210 -5.10 2.37 -9.28
N GLY A 211 -3.76 2.40 -9.18
CA GLY A 211 -3.06 3.57 -8.66
C GLY A 211 -1.68 3.75 -9.27
N TYR A 212 -1.58 4.42 -10.42
CA TYR A 212 -0.31 4.92 -10.92
C TYR A 212 0.17 6.14 -10.13
N ASN A 213 1.46 6.40 -10.14
CA ASN A 213 2.01 7.60 -9.53
C ASN A 213 1.35 8.86 -10.07
N LYS A 214 0.77 9.70 -9.18
CA LYS A 214 0.04 10.93 -9.49
C LYS A 214 -1.06 10.76 -10.55
N GLN A 215 -1.70 9.59 -10.61
CA GLN A 215 -2.62 9.22 -11.68
C GLN A 215 -3.69 10.28 -11.93
N ILE A 216 -4.41 10.73 -10.91
CA ILE A 216 -5.49 11.72 -11.05
C ILE A 216 -4.95 13.04 -11.59
N ARG A 217 -3.79 13.51 -11.11
CA ARG A 217 -3.15 14.74 -11.61
C ARG A 217 -2.80 14.63 -13.09
N ARG A 218 -2.24 13.49 -13.51
CA ARG A 218 -1.88 13.22 -14.91
C ARG A 218 -3.11 13.10 -15.82
N MET A 219 -4.18 12.45 -15.33
CA MET A 219 -5.45 12.36 -16.06
C MET A 219 -6.04 13.76 -16.29
N CYS A 220 -6.08 14.62 -15.26
CA CYS A 220 -6.52 16.00 -15.38
C CYS A 220 -5.65 16.76 -16.37
N GLN A 221 -4.33 16.67 -16.24
CA GLN A 221 -3.38 17.38 -17.12
C GLN A 221 -3.52 16.95 -18.59
N ALA A 222 -3.69 15.66 -18.87
CA ALA A 222 -3.89 15.15 -20.23
C ALA A 222 -5.18 15.68 -20.87
N LEU A 223 -6.16 16.09 -20.07
CA LEU A 223 -7.41 16.72 -20.52
C LEU A 223 -7.38 18.25 -20.42
N GLY A 224 -6.21 18.86 -20.15
CA GLY A 224 -6.02 20.30 -20.09
C GLY A 224 -6.50 20.96 -18.79
N TYR A 225 -6.63 20.21 -17.69
CA TYR A 225 -7.01 20.67 -16.36
C TYR A 225 -5.87 20.52 -15.36
N THR A 226 -5.87 21.36 -14.32
CA THR A 226 -4.97 21.25 -13.18
C THR A 226 -5.75 20.78 -11.95
N ALA A 227 -5.37 19.63 -11.37
CA ALA A 227 -5.92 19.19 -10.11
C ALA A 227 -5.31 20.00 -8.94
N LEU A 228 -6.09 20.92 -8.38
CA LEU A 228 -5.70 21.81 -7.28
C LEU A 228 -5.70 21.07 -5.94
N GLU A 229 -6.75 20.30 -5.67
CA GLU A 229 -6.90 19.50 -4.45
C GLU A 229 -7.34 18.08 -4.79
N ILE A 230 -6.76 17.12 -4.07
CA ILE A 230 -7.14 15.71 -4.15
C ILE A 230 -7.29 15.21 -2.72
N ARG A 231 -8.48 14.77 -2.37
CA ARG A 231 -8.81 14.21 -1.06
C ARG A 231 -9.38 12.81 -1.22
N ARG A 232 -8.72 11.80 -0.66
CA ARG A 232 -9.24 10.44 -0.63
C ARG A 232 -10.24 10.30 0.50
N ILE A 233 -11.49 10.02 0.17
CA ILE A 233 -12.59 9.93 1.12
C ILE A 233 -12.98 8.49 1.48
N ARG A 234 -12.51 7.51 0.70
CA ARG A 234 -12.81 6.09 0.93
C ARG A 234 -11.70 5.18 0.41
N ILE A 235 -11.45 4.08 1.12
CA ILE A 235 -10.72 2.91 0.69
C ILE A 235 -11.60 1.70 1.00
N MET A 236 -12.05 0.95 0.00
CA MET A 236 -12.97 -0.17 0.15
C MET A 236 -14.20 0.24 1.00
N ASN A 237 -14.45 -0.43 2.13
CA ASN A 237 -15.51 -0.06 3.09
C ASN A 237 -15.15 1.11 4.02
N LEU A 238 -13.89 1.49 4.12
CA LEU A 238 -13.41 2.51 5.06
C LEU A 238 -13.69 3.92 4.55
N ARG A 239 -14.65 4.60 5.14
CA ARG A 239 -15.04 5.98 4.80
C ARG A 239 -14.44 6.98 5.77
N LEU A 240 -13.97 8.12 5.25
CA LEU A 240 -13.40 9.21 6.04
C LEU A 240 -14.38 9.74 7.10
N GLY A 241 -15.66 9.89 6.74
CA GLY A 241 -16.68 10.45 7.62
C GLY A 241 -16.28 11.83 8.14
N ASN A 242 -16.50 12.03 9.43
CA ASN A 242 -16.22 13.30 10.13
C ASN A 242 -14.81 13.37 10.75
N LEU A 243 -13.91 12.43 10.42
CA LEU A 243 -12.54 12.45 10.93
C LEU A 243 -11.81 13.69 10.43
N LYS A 244 -11.44 14.60 11.32
CA LYS A 244 -10.76 15.87 10.97
C LYS A 244 -9.36 15.58 10.40
N GLU A 245 -8.87 16.49 9.56
CA GLU A 245 -7.52 16.40 8.98
C GLU A 245 -6.46 16.34 10.09
N GLY A 246 -5.47 15.47 9.94
CA GLY A 246 -4.44 15.18 10.93
C GLY A 246 -4.88 14.22 12.05
N MET A 247 -6.18 13.96 12.20
CA MET A 247 -6.68 13.06 13.24
C MET A 247 -6.66 11.60 12.78
N LYS A 248 -6.56 10.71 13.75
CA LYS A 248 -6.58 9.26 13.57
C LYS A 248 -7.55 8.60 14.52
N ARG A 249 -8.04 7.41 14.17
CA ARG A 249 -8.84 6.54 15.02
C ARG A 249 -8.57 5.07 14.72
N PHE A 250 -8.78 4.21 15.69
CA PHE A 250 -8.85 2.78 15.42
C PHE A 250 -10.09 2.43 14.60
N LEU A 251 -10.00 1.38 13.81
CA LEU A 251 -11.16 0.80 13.15
C LEU A 251 -12.03 0.07 14.19
N THR A 252 -13.33 0.06 13.96
CA THR A 252 -14.25 -0.78 14.71
C THR A 252 -14.11 -2.25 14.29
N LYS A 253 -14.55 -3.20 15.12
CA LYS A 253 -14.57 -4.64 14.78
C LYS A 253 -15.31 -4.88 13.47
N ALA A 254 -16.49 -4.28 13.28
CA ALA A 254 -17.26 -4.41 12.05
C ALA A 254 -16.53 -3.87 10.81
N GLU A 255 -15.79 -2.75 10.92
CA GLU A 255 -14.98 -2.22 9.83
C GLU A 255 -13.83 -3.18 9.47
N ILE A 256 -13.20 -3.81 10.47
CA ILE A 256 -12.09 -4.77 10.28
C ILE A 256 -12.62 -6.05 9.62
N GLU A 257 -13.71 -6.60 10.12
CA GLU A 257 -14.33 -7.81 9.57
C GLU A 257 -14.73 -7.62 8.11
N GLU A 258 -15.41 -6.51 7.80
CA GLU A 258 -15.82 -6.18 6.44
C GLU A 258 -14.61 -5.90 5.53
N LEU A 259 -13.57 -5.23 6.03
CA LEU A 259 -12.34 -4.99 5.27
C LEU A 259 -11.65 -6.30 4.91
N LYS A 260 -11.55 -7.23 5.86
CA LYS A 260 -11.00 -8.57 5.63
C LYS A 260 -11.86 -9.34 4.64
N ARG A 261 -13.18 -9.40 4.84
CA ARG A 261 -14.09 -10.04 3.92
C ARG A 261 -13.86 -9.58 2.48
N LEU A 262 -13.91 -8.28 2.24
CA LEU A 262 -13.70 -7.68 0.91
C LEU A 262 -12.29 -7.92 0.34
N ALA A 263 -11.27 -7.98 1.19
CA ALA A 263 -9.89 -8.21 0.76
C ALA A 263 -9.62 -9.67 0.33
N TYR A 264 -10.40 -10.62 0.82
CA TYR A 264 -10.22 -12.05 0.58
C TYR A 264 -11.26 -12.65 -0.38
N GLU A 265 -12.46 -12.08 -0.52
CA GLU A 265 -13.52 -12.62 -1.40
C GLU A 265 -13.16 -12.63 -2.89
N GLN A 266 -12.32 -11.73 -3.36
CA GLN A 266 -11.98 -11.64 -4.79
C GLN A 266 -11.04 -12.76 -5.31
N GLU A 267 -10.55 -13.66 -4.46
CA GLU A 267 -9.82 -14.85 -4.92
C GLU A 267 -10.74 -15.88 -5.61
N PHE A 268 -12.01 -15.92 -5.22
CA PHE A 268 -12.96 -16.93 -5.75
C PHE A 268 -13.49 -16.61 -7.15
N GLU A 269 -13.49 -15.34 -7.59
CA GLU A 269 -13.96 -14.97 -8.94
C GLU A 269 -12.88 -15.11 -10.02
N GLY A 270 -11.60 -15.14 -9.66
CA GLY A 270 -10.47 -15.28 -10.58
C GLY A 270 -10.19 -16.72 -11.03
N GLU A 271 -10.59 -17.72 -10.25
CA GLU A 271 -10.36 -19.14 -10.56
C GLU A 271 -11.49 -19.80 -11.39
N VAL A 272 -12.64 -19.17 -11.49
CA VAL A 272 -13.81 -19.70 -12.25
C VAL A 272 -13.77 -19.27 -13.74
N GLY A 273 -12.86 -18.38 -14.14
CA GLY A 273 -12.75 -17.85 -15.50
C GLY A 273 -11.71 -18.55 -16.42
N GLN A 274 -11.11 -19.65 -16.00
CA GLN A 274 -10.18 -20.44 -16.84
C GLN A 274 -10.60 -21.90 -16.97
N VAL A 275 -11.85 -22.14 -17.33
CA VAL A 275 -12.27 -23.42 -17.92
C VAL A 275 -13.15 -23.07 -19.11
N ASP A 276 -12.52 -22.94 -20.27
CA ASP A 276 -12.90 -23.43 -21.61
C ASP A 276 -11.93 -22.85 -22.65
#